data_bc77e6a6938437792f802afb56ea48dd
#
_entry.id   bc77e6a6938437792f802afb56ea48dd
#
_cell.length_a   1.000
_cell.length_b   1.000
_cell.length_c   1.000
_cell.angle_alpha   90.00
_cell.angle_beta   90.00
_cell.angle_gamma   90.00
#
_symmetry.space_group_name_H-M   'P 1'
#
loop_
_entity.id
_entity.type
_entity.pdbx_description
1 polymer ?
#
loop_
_entity_poly.entity_id
_entity_poly.type
_entity_poly.pdbx_seq_one_letter_code
_entity_poly.pdbx_strand_id
1 'polypeptide(L)'
;KQEQIPNLMLCGSAGCGKTTIAKALCNELGADFIVINGSDEGRLIDRLRTKIKNFASTVSLSGGPKVVILDEADYISADSVQPALRNFIEEFSSNCRFIFTCNYKNRIIPPLHSRTTVIDFLIKPSDKPVLAQQMMKRCNEICDAEGIEADNKVLAELIMKFFPDFRRCLNEIQRYGASGIIDSGLLSTLSEEKLTPLIN
;
A
#
# COMPACT_ATOMS: atom_id res chain seq x y z
N LYS A 1 21.63 17.14 -11.10
CA LYS A 1 20.17 17.39 -11.26
C LYS A 1 19.51 16.65 -10.12
N GLN A 2 18.85 17.37 -9.19
CA GLN A 2 17.98 16.72 -8.21
C GLN A 2 16.89 15.99 -9.00
N GLU A 3 16.77 14.69 -8.82
CA GLU A 3 15.68 13.89 -9.38
C GLU A 3 14.37 14.35 -8.73
N GLN A 4 13.60 15.14 -9.45
CA GLN A 4 12.29 15.59 -8.99
C GLN A 4 11.28 14.49 -9.29
N ILE A 5 10.69 13.90 -8.25
CA ILE A 5 9.56 13.01 -8.43
C ILE A 5 8.31 13.83 -8.78
N PRO A 6 7.44 13.35 -9.66
CA PRO A 6 6.13 13.95 -9.86
C PRO A 6 5.21 13.63 -8.67
N ASN A 7 4.06 14.30 -8.60
CA ASN A 7 3.00 13.81 -7.73
C ASN A 7 2.49 12.48 -8.26
N LEU A 8 2.28 11.50 -7.39
CA LEU A 8 1.90 10.14 -7.76
C LEU A 8 0.53 9.78 -7.20
N MET A 9 -0.19 8.91 -7.92
CA MET A 9 -1.39 8.25 -7.44
C MET A 9 -1.24 6.75 -7.68
N LEU A 10 -1.05 5.99 -6.59
CA LEU A 10 -0.85 4.55 -6.61
C LEU A 10 -2.20 3.86 -6.38
N CYS A 11 -2.74 3.24 -7.42
CA CYS A 11 -4.06 2.62 -7.39
C CYS A 11 -3.95 1.10 -7.48
N GLY A 12 -4.81 0.37 -6.77
CA GLY A 12 -4.86 -1.09 -6.87
C GLY A 12 -5.56 -1.74 -5.69
N SER A 13 -5.71 -3.05 -5.74
CA SER A 13 -6.36 -3.83 -4.68
C SER A 13 -5.67 -3.68 -3.31
N ALA A 14 -6.38 -4.04 -2.24
CA ALA A 14 -5.79 -4.09 -0.92
C ALA A 14 -4.62 -5.08 -0.86
N GLY A 15 -3.65 -4.82 0.01
CA GLY A 15 -2.53 -5.73 0.26
C GLY A 15 -1.46 -5.84 -0.84
N CYS A 16 -1.58 -5.12 -1.98
CA CYS A 16 -0.63 -5.19 -3.09
C CYS A 16 0.65 -4.33 -2.91
N GLY A 17 0.85 -3.70 -1.74
CA GLY A 17 2.10 -3.01 -1.40
C GLY A 17 2.18 -1.52 -1.74
N LYS A 18 1.08 -0.83 -2.11
CA LYS A 18 1.07 0.60 -2.48
C LYS A 18 1.77 1.52 -1.47
N THR A 19 1.35 1.46 -0.22
CA THR A 19 1.92 2.27 0.87
C THR A 19 3.37 1.90 1.15
N THR A 20 3.72 0.62 1.05
CA THR A 20 5.09 0.12 1.22
C THR A 20 6.02 0.70 0.15
N ILE A 21 5.59 0.68 -1.11
CA ILE A 21 6.36 1.24 -2.24
C ILE A 21 6.47 2.77 -2.10
N ALA A 22 5.39 3.46 -1.69
CA ALA A 22 5.45 4.90 -1.46
C ALA A 22 6.52 5.27 -0.42
N LYS A 23 6.57 4.54 0.71
CA LYS A 23 7.59 4.75 1.76
C LYS A 23 8.99 4.36 1.29
N ALA A 24 9.13 3.23 0.60
CA ALA A 24 10.42 2.77 0.07
C ALA A 24 11.01 3.79 -0.92
N LEU A 25 10.19 4.34 -1.82
CA LEU A 25 10.58 5.39 -2.75
C LEU A 25 11.08 6.64 -2.02
N CYS A 26 10.38 7.08 -0.97
CA CYS A 26 10.81 8.23 -0.17
C CYS A 26 12.16 7.96 0.52
N ASN A 27 12.34 6.78 1.09
CA ASN A 27 13.59 6.39 1.75
C ASN A 27 14.77 6.34 0.75
N GLU A 28 14.57 5.78 -0.44
CA GLU A 28 15.61 5.68 -1.47
C GLU A 28 16.03 7.04 -2.00
N LEU A 29 15.10 7.99 -2.08
CA LEU A 29 15.37 9.36 -2.49
C LEU A 29 15.92 10.25 -1.36
N GLY A 30 16.07 9.73 -0.16
CA GLY A 30 16.43 10.53 1.03
C GLY A 30 15.41 11.64 1.31
N ALA A 31 14.14 11.41 0.97
CA ALA A 31 13.08 12.39 1.15
C ALA A 31 12.62 12.46 2.60
N ASP A 32 12.40 13.68 3.11
CA ASP A 32 11.61 13.86 4.32
C ASP A 32 10.14 13.61 3.98
N PHE A 33 9.46 12.74 4.70
CA PHE A 33 8.06 12.48 4.42
C PHE A 33 7.19 12.34 5.66
N ILE A 34 5.91 12.65 5.50
CA ILE A 34 4.85 12.36 6.47
C ILE A 34 3.81 11.46 5.82
N VAL A 35 3.21 10.61 6.64
CA VAL A 35 2.07 9.78 6.22
C VAL A 35 0.82 10.27 6.93
N ILE A 36 -0.23 10.50 6.16
CA ILE A 36 -1.55 10.90 6.63
C ILE A 36 -2.53 9.84 6.15
N ASN A 37 -3.24 9.21 7.08
CA ASN A 37 -4.26 8.22 6.73
C ASN A 37 -5.59 8.93 6.44
N GLY A 38 -6.14 8.71 5.25
CA GLY A 38 -7.42 9.31 4.82
C GLY A 38 -8.62 8.79 5.59
N SER A 39 -8.56 7.56 6.12
CA SER A 39 -9.64 6.97 6.90
C SER A 39 -9.76 7.58 8.30
N ASP A 40 -8.65 8.00 8.91
CA ASP A 40 -8.59 8.55 10.26
C ASP A 40 -8.60 10.07 10.29
N GLU A 41 -7.61 10.69 9.64
CA GLU A 41 -7.36 12.13 9.71
C GLU A 41 -8.12 12.90 8.61
N GLY A 42 -8.47 12.25 7.51
CA GLY A 42 -9.10 12.86 6.34
C GLY A 42 -10.53 13.36 6.56
N ARG A 43 -11.14 13.09 7.72
CA ARG A 43 -12.47 13.61 8.10
C ARG A 43 -12.42 15.03 8.64
N LEU A 44 -11.25 15.50 9.09
CA LEU A 44 -11.06 16.82 9.71
C LEU A 44 -10.16 17.68 8.84
N ILE A 45 -10.78 18.43 7.94
CA ILE A 45 -10.08 19.30 6.97
C ILE A 45 -9.07 20.24 7.63
N ASP A 46 -9.37 20.79 8.80
CA ASP A 46 -8.49 21.74 9.49
C ASP A 46 -7.23 21.07 10.04
N ARG A 47 -7.34 19.86 10.57
CA ARG A 47 -6.18 19.09 11.03
C ARG A 47 -5.26 18.70 9.86
N LEU A 48 -5.85 18.21 8.78
CA LEU A 48 -5.12 17.85 7.56
C LEU A 48 -4.41 19.08 6.97
N ARG A 49 -5.13 20.22 6.87
CA ARG A 49 -4.56 21.49 6.40
C ARG A 49 -3.39 21.94 7.25
N THR A 50 -3.54 21.94 8.58
CA THR A 50 -2.49 22.37 9.52
C THR A 50 -1.28 21.45 9.43
N LYS A 51 -1.48 20.13 9.38
CA LYS A 51 -0.39 19.15 9.28
C LYS A 51 0.40 19.27 7.99
N ILE A 52 -0.29 19.39 6.85
CA ILE A 52 0.35 19.58 5.54
C ILE A 52 1.08 20.90 5.50
N LYS A 53 0.43 22.01 5.91
CA LYS A 53 1.02 23.34 5.89
C LYS A 53 2.28 23.42 6.74
N ASN A 54 2.22 22.93 7.98
CA ASN A 54 3.38 22.93 8.87
C ASN A 54 4.53 22.14 8.28
N PHE A 55 4.26 20.96 7.73
CA PHE A 55 5.29 20.15 7.08
C PHE A 55 5.83 20.80 5.82
N ALA A 56 4.98 21.26 4.90
CA ALA A 56 5.40 21.78 3.61
C ALA A 56 6.09 23.14 3.69
N SER A 57 5.80 23.96 4.73
CA SER A 57 6.41 25.28 4.93
C SER A 57 7.80 25.24 5.58
N THR A 58 8.21 24.09 6.15
CA THR A 58 9.55 23.96 6.74
C THR A 58 10.58 23.51 5.70
N VAL A 59 11.85 23.82 5.94
CA VAL A 59 12.96 23.35 5.10
C VAL A 59 13.23 21.87 5.43
N SER A 60 13.62 21.09 4.43
CA SER A 60 14.06 19.70 4.65
C SER A 60 15.36 19.67 5.46
N LEU A 61 15.41 18.83 6.49
CA LEU A 61 16.61 18.65 7.33
C LEU A 61 17.64 17.77 6.61
N SER A 62 17.20 16.85 5.77
CA SER A 62 18.06 15.95 4.99
C SER A 62 18.61 16.59 3.70
N GLY A 63 18.09 17.76 3.31
CA GLY A 63 18.37 18.39 2.01
C GLY A 63 17.67 17.69 0.82
N GLY A 64 16.94 16.61 1.07
CA GLY A 64 16.14 15.88 0.08
C GLY A 64 14.78 16.53 -0.22
N PRO A 65 14.01 15.95 -1.13
CA PRO A 65 12.66 16.42 -1.41
C PRO A 65 11.73 16.15 -0.21
N LYS A 66 10.66 16.94 -0.09
CA LYS A 66 9.59 16.70 0.89
C LYS A 66 8.43 16.01 0.23
N VAL A 67 7.87 15.02 0.91
CA VAL A 67 6.75 14.23 0.38
C VAL A 67 5.64 14.06 1.41
N VAL A 68 4.40 14.34 1.01
CA VAL A 68 3.21 14.00 1.78
C VAL A 68 2.58 12.75 1.17
N ILE A 69 2.56 11.67 1.93
CA ILE A 69 1.86 10.43 1.55
C ILE A 69 0.46 10.47 2.15
N LEU A 70 -0.55 10.51 1.27
CA LEU A 70 -1.96 10.43 1.62
C LEU A 70 -2.42 8.98 1.40
N ASP A 71 -2.36 8.19 2.46
CA ASP A 71 -2.73 6.78 2.43
C ASP A 71 -4.25 6.63 2.53
N GLU A 72 -4.82 5.68 1.81
CA GLU A 72 -6.28 5.46 1.74
C GLU A 72 -7.05 6.73 1.32
N ALA A 73 -6.56 7.44 0.31
CA ALA A 73 -7.12 8.71 -0.13
C ALA A 73 -8.57 8.61 -0.65
N ASP A 74 -9.02 7.43 -1.03
CA ASP A 74 -10.39 7.13 -1.43
C ASP A 74 -11.41 7.16 -0.26
N TYR A 75 -10.94 7.28 0.99
CA TYR A 75 -11.78 7.54 2.16
C TYR A 75 -11.88 9.03 2.51
N ILE A 76 -11.08 9.88 1.88
CA ILE A 76 -11.13 11.33 2.07
C ILE A 76 -12.38 11.88 1.38
N SER A 77 -13.11 12.77 2.07
CA SER A 77 -14.33 13.40 1.53
C SER A 77 -14.08 14.07 0.18
N ALA A 78 -14.84 13.64 -0.84
CA ALA A 78 -14.76 14.18 -2.19
C ALA A 78 -15.31 15.61 -2.28
N ASP A 79 -16.27 15.96 -1.42
CA ASP A 79 -16.98 17.24 -1.50
C ASP A 79 -16.25 18.36 -0.75
N SER A 80 -15.48 18.03 0.29
CA SER A 80 -14.88 19.05 1.17
C SER A 80 -13.35 19.03 1.19
N VAL A 81 -12.75 17.86 1.38
CA VAL A 81 -11.30 17.75 1.64
C VAL A 81 -10.49 17.58 0.35
N GLN A 82 -10.94 16.77 -0.58
CA GLN A 82 -10.22 16.57 -1.85
C GLN A 82 -10.08 17.87 -2.68
N PRO A 83 -11.08 18.78 -2.74
CA PRO A 83 -10.88 20.09 -3.38
C PRO A 83 -9.80 20.94 -2.70
N ALA A 84 -9.66 20.86 -1.37
CA ALA A 84 -8.60 21.54 -0.66
C ALA A 84 -7.21 20.96 -0.99
N LEU A 85 -7.10 19.63 -1.14
CA LEU A 85 -5.86 18.98 -1.55
C LEU A 85 -5.39 19.43 -2.93
N ARG A 86 -6.30 19.70 -3.87
CA ARG A 86 -5.98 20.29 -5.15
C ARG A 86 -5.22 21.61 -4.98
N ASN A 87 -5.72 22.47 -4.09
CA ASN A 87 -5.08 23.78 -3.83
C ASN A 87 -3.69 23.59 -3.18
N PHE A 88 -3.55 22.62 -2.26
CA PHE A 88 -2.25 22.35 -1.62
C PHE A 88 -1.19 21.84 -2.60
N ILE A 89 -1.57 21.01 -3.57
CA ILE A 89 -0.65 20.56 -4.63
C ILE A 89 -0.07 21.76 -5.38
N GLU A 90 -0.90 22.77 -5.67
CA GLU A 90 -0.46 23.99 -6.37
C GLU A 90 0.35 24.91 -5.45
N GLU A 91 -0.15 25.17 -4.23
CA GLU A 91 0.47 26.07 -3.25
C GLU A 91 1.88 25.61 -2.86
N PHE A 92 2.08 24.31 -2.66
CA PHE A 92 3.34 23.75 -2.19
C PHE A 92 4.18 23.07 -3.30
N SER A 93 3.84 23.30 -4.56
CA SER A 93 4.50 22.65 -5.71
C SER A 93 6.01 22.88 -5.80
N SER A 94 6.53 23.99 -5.24
CA SER A 94 7.97 24.28 -5.20
C SER A 94 8.74 23.45 -4.16
N ASN A 95 8.10 23.09 -3.05
CA ASN A 95 8.76 22.51 -1.87
C ASN A 95 8.34 21.09 -1.55
N CYS A 96 7.17 20.65 -2.03
CA CYS A 96 6.58 19.39 -1.61
C CYS A 96 5.97 18.63 -2.78
N ARG A 97 6.00 17.31 -2.69
CA ARG A 97 5.29 16.39 -3.60
C ARG A 97 4.28 15.57 -2.83
N PHE A 98 3.29 15.08 -3.55
CA PHE A 98 2.18 14.33 -2.98
C PHE A 98 2.13 12.93 -3.59
N ILE A 99 2.01 11.92 -2.73
CA ILE A 99 1.77 10.55 -3.14
C ILE A 99 0.44 10.11 -2.54
N PHE A 100 -0.53 9.80 -3.40
CA PHE A 100 -1.82 9.27 -3.00
C PHE A 100 -1.80 7.75 -3.14
N THR A 101 -2.34 7.03 -2.18
CA THR A 101 -2.69 5.62 -2.37
C THR A 101 -4.20 5.46 -2.32
N CYS A 102 -4.76 4.61 -3.16
CA CYS A 102 -6.20 4.33 -3.15
C CYS A 102 -6.49 2.91 -3.64
N ASN A 103 -7.58 2.33 -3.14
CA ASN A 103 -8.12 1.09 -3.67
C ASN A 103 -9.10 1.37 -4.82
N TYR A 104 -9.87 2.45 -4.71
CA TYR A 104 -10.92 2.83 -5.65
C TYR A 104 -10.64 4.20 -6.26
N LYS A 105 -9.95 4.23 -7.42
CA LYS A 105 -9.60 5.49 -8.10
C LYS A 105 -10.80 6.35 -8.50
N ASN A 106 -11.97 5.73 -8.70
CA ASN A 106 -13.21 6.44 -9.03
C ASN A 106 -13.79 7.26 -7.86
N ARG A 107 -13.27 7.06 -6.63
CA ARG A 107 -13.62 7.89 -5.47
C ARG A 107 -12.75 9.15 -5.35
N ILE A 108 -11.73 9.26 -6.19
CA ILE A 108 -10.86 10.44 -6.25
C ILE A 108 -11.39 11.38 -7.33
N ILE A 109 -11.50 12.66 -7.00
CA ILE A 109 -12.04 13.66 -7.94
C ILE A 109 -11.13 13.85 -9.17
N PRO A 110 -11.68 14.11 -10.37
CA PRO A 110 -10.90 14.28 -11.60
C PRO A 110 -9.78 15.34 -11.52
N PRO A 111 -9.95 16.48 -10.79
CA PRO A 111 -8.89 17.47 -10.64
C PRO A 111 -7.61 16.94 -9.95
N LEU A 112 -7.70 15.92 -9.08
CA LEU A 112 -6.53 15.29 -8.50
C LEU A 112 -5.86 14.31 -9.46
N HIS A 113 -6.64 13.60 -10.27
CA HIS A 113 -6.10 12.75 -11.34
C HIS A 113 -5.24 13.53 -12.34
N SER A 114 -5.68 14.74 -12.74
CA SER A 114 -4.95 15.57 -13.69
C SER A 114 -3.65 16.16 -13.15
N ARG A 115 -3.45 16.15 -11.83
CA ARG A 115 -2.26 16.71 -11.14
C ARG A 115 -1.30 15.64 -10.64
N THR A 116 -1.61 14.39 -10.91
CA THR A 116 -0.81 13.24 -10.45
C THR A 116 -0.53 12.29 -11.61
N THR A 117 0.60 11.62 -11.56
CA THR A 117 0.87 10.49 -12.43
C THR A 117 0.24 9.25 -11.81
N VAL A 118 -0.76 8.69 -12.48
CA VAL A 118 -1.48 7.51 -12.01
C VAL A 118 -0.69 6.24 -12.34
N ILE A 119 -0.42 5.43 -11.33
CA ILE A 119 0.23 4.13 -11.46
C ILE A 119 -0.74 3.06 -10.96
N ASP A 120 -1.22 2.24 -11.87
CA ASP A 120 -2.11 1.13 -11.55
C ASP A 120 -1.29 -0.11 -11.16
N PHE A 121 -1.51 -0.62 -9.94
CA PHE A 121 -0.94 -1.87 -9.41
C PHE A 121 -1.74 -3.07 -9.95
N LEU A 122 -1.83 -3.17 -11.27
CA LEU A 122 -2.46 -4.27 -11.96
C LEU A 122 -1.42 -5.30 -12.34
N ILE A 123 -1.54 -6.50 -11.76
CA ILE A 123 -0.68 -7.61 -12.13
C ILE A 123 -1.22 -8.25 -13.41
N LYS A 124 -0.42 -8.15 -14.47
CA LYS A 124 -0.76 -8.80 -15.74
C LYS A 124 -0.74 -10.32 -15.58
N PRO A 125 -1.59 -11.07 -16.30
CA PRO A 125 -1.58 -12.53 -16.25
C PRO A 125 -0.21 -13.15 -16.52
N SER A 126 0.59 -12.55 -17.41
CA SER A 126 1.97 -12.95 -17.71
C SER A 126 2.93 -12.87 -16.52
N ASP A 127 2.71 -11.90 -15.65
CA ASP A 127 3.64 -11.58 -14.55
C ASP A 127 3.28 -12.33 -13.26
N LYS A 128 2.05 -12.87 -13.19
CA LYS A 128 1.55 -13.61 -12.01
C LYS A 128 2.47 -14.76 -11.58
N PRO A 129 2.94 -15.65 -12.47
CA PRO A 129 3.78 -16.76 -12.04
C PRO A 129 5.12 -16.30 -11.44
N VAL A 130 5.74 -15.28 -12.04
CA VAL A 130 7.02 -14.73 -11.56
C VAL A 130 6.86 -14.10 -10.20
N LEU A 131 5.81 -13.28 -10.01
CA LEU A 131 5.54 -12.63 -8.73
C LEU A 131 5.13 -13.64 -7.65
N ALA A 132 4.35 -14.67 -8.00
CA ALA A 132 3.99 -15.73 -7.06
C ALA A 132 5.24 -16.52 -6.62
N GLN A 133 6.18 -16.79 -7.54
CA GLN A 133 7.44 -17.44 -7.22
C GLN A 133 8.31 -16.57 -6.30
N GLN A 134 8.40 -15.27 -6.56
CA GLN A 134 9.11 -14.33 -5.68
C GLN A 134 8.48 -14.27 -4.29
N MET A 135 7.14 -14.24 -4.21
CA MET A 135 6.42 -14.30 -2.95
C MET A 135 6.70 -15.61 -2.21
N MET A 136 6.70 -16.75 -2.91
CA MET A 136 7.03 -18.06 -2.34
C MET A 136 8.42 -18.07 -1.71
N LYS A 137 9.42 -17.56 -2.47
CA LYS A 137 10.79 -17.43 -1.97
C LYS A 137 10.83 -16.59 -0.69
N ARG A 138 10.14 -15.43 -0.69
CA ARG A 138 10.11 -14.54 0.47
C ARG A 138 9.40 -15.17 1.68
N CYS A 139 8.35 -15.93 1.45
CA CYS A 139 7.65 -16.65 2.53
C CYS A 139 8.54 -17.73 3.15
N ASN A 140 9.29 -18.48 2.35
CA ASN A 140 10.26 -19.45 2.87
C ASN A 140 11.35 -18.77 3.72
N GLU A 141 11.94 -17.67 3.22
CA GLU A 141 12.93 -16.90 3.99
C GLU A 141 12.37 -16.42 5.35
N ILE A 142 11.11 -16.05 5.39
CA ILE A 142 10.45 -15.62 6.64
C ILE A 142 10.22 -16.83 7.55
N CYS A 143 9.73 -17.96 7.05
CA CYS A 143 9.54 -19.18 7.82
C CYS A 143 10.86 -19.66 8.42
N ASP A 144 11.94 -19.69 7.63
CA ASP A 144 13.27 -20.07 8.10
C ASP A 144 13.77 -19.13 9.21
N ALA A 145 13.59 -17.82 9.06
CA ALA A 145 14.01 -16.82 10.04
C ALA A 145 13.21 -16.91 11.37
N GLU A 146 11.94 -17.29 11.30
CA GLU A 146 11.06 -17.44 12.47
C GLU A 146 11.08 -18.86 13.05
N GLY A 147 11.87 -19.79 12.46
CA GLY A 147 11.95 -21.17 12.92
C GLY A 147 10.67 -21.98 12.66
N ILE A 148 9.92 -21.65 11.62
CA ILE A 148 8.68 -22.32 11.24
C ILE A 148 8.99 -23.40 10.19
N GLU A 149 8.73 -24.67 10.50
CA GLU A 149 8.79 -25.73 9.51
C GLU A 149 7.59 -25.67 8.57
N ALA A 150 7.83 -25.41 7.30
CA ALA A 150 6.77 -25.22 6.31
C ALA A 150 6.87 -26.19 5.13
N ASP A 151 5.78 -26.91 4.84
CA ASP A 151 5.68 -27.67 3.60
C ASP A 151 5.49 -26.72 2.41
N ASN A 152 6.41 -26.80 1.46
CA ASN A 152 6.40 -25.96 0.26
C ASN A 152 5.12 -26.09 -0.59
N LYS A 153 4.46 -27.28 -0.58
CA LYS A 153 3.20 -27.48 -1.30
C LYS A 153 2.08 -26.68 -0.62
N VAL A 154 2.03 -26.72 0.71
CA VAL A 154 1.03 -26.01 1.51
C VAL A 154 1.21 -24.51 1.38
N LEU A 155 2.44 -24.02 1.46
CA LEU A 155 2.76 -22.61 1.21
C LEU A 155 2.35 -22.15 -0.19
N ALA A 156 2.64 -22.97 -1.21
CA ALA A 156 2.26 -22.63 -2.59
C ALA A 156 0.74 -22.52 -2.75
N GLU A 157 -0.04 -23.45 -2.18
CA GLU A 157 -1.50 -23.41 -2.23
C GLU A 157 -2.06 -22.20 -1.48
N LEU A 158 -1.49 -21.87 -0.31
CA LEU A 158 -1.87 -20.70 0.46
C LEU A 158 -1.62 -19.41 -0.33
N ILE A 159 -0.44 -19.27 -0.94
CA ILE A 159 -0.11 -18.14 -1.77
C ILE A 159 -1.06 -18.05 -2.96
N MET A 160 -1.28 -19.14 -3.68
CA MET A 160 -2.17 -19.16 -4.85
C MET A 160 -3.63 -18.81 -4.49
N LYS A 161 -4.07 -19.11 -3.26
CA LYS A 161 -5.41 -18.78 -2.77
C LYS A 161 -5.61 -17.28 -2.56
N PHE A 162 -4.59 -16.59 -2.03
CA PHE A 162 -4.71 -15.20 -1.59
C PHE A 162 -4.01 -14.19 -2.50
N PHE A 163 -3.10 -14.64 -3.37
CA PHE A 163 -2.41 -13.77 -4.31
C PHE A 163 -3.41 -13.02 -5.22
N PRO A 164 -3.28 -11.72 -5.42
CA PRO A 164 -2.12 -10.85 -5.16
C PRO A 164 -2.16 -10.06 -3.84
N ASP A 165 -2.96 -10.44 -2.86
CA ASP A 165 -2.97 -9.81 -1.55
C ASP A 165 -1.80 -10.34 -0.70
N PHE A 166 -0.62 -9.72 -0.85
CA PHE A 166 0.59 -10.11 -0.11
C PHE A 166 0.41 -10.00 1.41
N ARG A 167 -0.34 -9.00 1.87
CA ARG A 167 -0.64 -8.83 3.31
C ARG A 167 -1.39 -10.03 3.85
N ARG A 168 -2.41 -10.48 3.12
CA ARG A 168 -3.19 -11.63 3.52
C ARG A 168 -2.36 -12.91 3.50
N CYS A 169 -1.51 -13.11 2.49
CA CYS A 169 -0.58 -14.24 2.47
C CYS A 169 0.29 -14.29 3.74
N LEU A 170 0.89 -13.16 4.13
CA LEU A 170 1.73 -13.08 5.32
C LEU A 170 0.95 -13.30 6.61
N ASN A 171 -0.24 -12.71 6.74
CA ASN A 171 -1.09 -12.89 7.91
C ASN A 171 -1.52 -14.36 8.10
N GLU A 172 -1.82 -15.04 7.00
CA GLU A 172 -2.19 -16.46 7.07
C GLU A 172 -0.98 -17.34 7.43
N ILE A 173 0.20 -17.04 6.89
CA ILE A 173 1.44 -17.72 7.28
C ILE A 173 1.72 -17.50 8.77
N GLN A 174 1.58 -16.30 9.27
CA GLN A 174 1.74 -15.99 10.70
C GLN A 174 0.73 -16.74 11.56
N ARG A 175 -0.54 -16.75 11.13
CA ARG A 175 -1.62 -17.45 11.85
C ARG A 175 -1.36 -18.95 11.96
N TYR A 176 -0.99 -19.57 10.84
CA TYR A 176 -0.76 -21.02 10.81
C TYR A 176 0.61 -21.40 11.36
N GLY A 177 1.62 -20.56 11.19
CA GLY A 177 2.95 -20.78 11.74
C GLY A 177 3.06 -20.60 13.25
N ALA A 178 2.00 -20.15 13.93
CA ALA A 178 2.00 -19.95 15.38
C ALA A 178 2.27 -21.25 16.18
N SER A 179 1.99 -22.44 15.58
CA SER A 179 2.33 -23.75 16.14
C SER A 179 3.78 -24.19 15.85
N GLY A 180 4.53 -23.43 15.06
CA GLY A 180 5.87 -23.78 14.58
C GLY A 180 5.90 -24.66 13.35
N ILE A 181 4.74 -25.18 12.88
CA ILE A 181 4.66 -26.11 11.74
C ILE A 181 3.50 -25.69 10.83
N ILE A 182 3.77 -25.65 9.53
CA ILE A 182 2.76 -25.47 8.47
C ILE A 182 2.77 -26.73 7.62
N ASP A 183 1.84 -27.65 7.86
CA ASP A 183 1.75 -28.96 7.21
C ASP A 183 0.44 -29.16 6.42
N SER A 184 0.30 -30.34 5.82
CA SER A 184 -0.86 -30.71 4.98
C SER A 184 -2.20 -30.79 5.75
N GLY A 185 -2.19 -30.86 7.08
CA GLY A 185 -3.40 -30.79 7.90
C GLY A 185 -4.16 -29.48 7.72
N LEU A 186 -3.46 -28.42 7.33
CA LEU A 186 -4.04 -27.10 7.00
C LEU A 186 -4.82 -27.08 5.69
N LEU A 187 -4.52 -27.96 4.74
CA LEU A 187 -5.20 -27.97 3.43
C LEU A 187 -6.69 -28.34 3.57
N SER A 188 -7.03 -29.19 4.52
CA SER A 188 -8.43 -29.53 4.84
C SER A 188 -9.18 -28.30 5.35
N THR A 189 -8.59 -27.55 6.26
CA THR A 189 -9.17 -26.31 6.82
C THR A 189 -9.30 -25.21 5.75
N LEU A 190 -8.32 -25.08 4.86
CA LEU A 190 -8.35 -24.13 3.74
C LEU A 190 -9.43 -24.48 2.69
N SER A 191 -9.76 -25.76 2.53
CA SER A 191 -10.82 -26.22 1.62
C SER A 191 -12.22 -26.05 2.21
N GLU A 192 -12.41 -26.22 3.51
CA GLU A 192 -13.69 -26.02 4.20
C GLU A 192 -14.12 -24.54 4.21
N GLU A 193 -13.19 -23.59 4.33
CA GLU A 193 -13.49 -22.15 4.21
C GLU A 193 -14.06 -21.75 2.84
N LYS A 194 -13.90 -22.57 1.80
CA LYS A 194 -14.53 -22.35 0.49
C LYS A 194 -16.01 -22.71 0.44
N LEU A 195 -16.51 -23.50 1.36
CA LEU A 195 -17.89 -24.01 1.37
C LEU A 195 -18.84 -23.15 2.20
N THR A 196 -18.34 -22.34 3.12
CA THR A 196 -19.15 -21.51 4.03
C THR A 196 -19.91 -20.36 3.39
N PRO A 197 -19.49 -19.70 2.28
CA PRO A 197 -20.25 -18.62 1.63
C PRO A 197 -21.48 -19.09 0.83
N LEU A 198 -21.73 -20.38 0.72
CA LEU A 198 -22.84 -20.93 -0.07
C LEU A 198 -24.08 -21.28 0.76
N ILE A 199 -24.06 -21.01 2.07
CA ILE A 199 -25.14 -21.44 3.01
C ILE A 199 -25.76 -20.25 3.77
N ASN A 200 -25.56 -18.99 3.32
CA ASN A 200 -26.30 -17.83 3.87
C ASN A 200 -26.88 -17.00 2.74
#